data_75af5074821b2fb0f08c57cd3f995e12
#
_entry.id   75af5074821b2fb0f08c57cd3f995e12
#
_cell.length_a   1.000
_cell.length_b   1.000
_cell.length_c   1.000
_cell.angle_alpha   90.00
_cell.angle_beta   90.00
_cell.angle_gamma   90.00
#
_symmetry.space_group_name_H-M   'P 1'
#
loop_
_entity.id
_entity.type
_entity.pdbx_description
1 polymer ?
#
loop_
_entity_poly.entity_id
_entity_poly.type
_entity_poly.pdbx_seq_one_letter_code
_entity_poly.pdbx_strand_id
1 'polypeptide(L)'
;RSFWLSKTSLYALVSFIFLTALWLLTDSSILQLYVSGSLRIVLLSFCSFMLMPIPLLVFINDALKLRRRSLTLLQHLLLGNTIVQCILYQAGILDFVQMLPFTHLLMMVSIAALLFALIREVRLYKTDYSRNILLAFFILALFSTVALTAFYLHPMDDYNIFFIVGLLLFIVMLSCFSFHKVYLLSQEQEQIQFYRQLAYTDTMTKARNRSAYEQR
;
A
#
# COMPACT_ATOMS: atom_id res chain seq x y z
N ARG A 1 6.99 -20.58 1.41
CA ARG A 1 6.13 -19.79 0.52
C ARG A 1 7.02 -18.84 -0.25
N SER A 2 7.05 -19.01 -1.58
CA SER A 2 7.81 -18.16 -2.48
C SER A 2 7.42 -16.70 -2.28
N PHE A 3 8.42 -15.88 -2.15
CA PHE A 3 8.38 -14.48 -1.68
C PHE A 3 7.99 -13.50 -2.80
N TRP A 4 7.21 -13.92 -3.77
CA TRP A 4 6.61 -13.01 -4.74
C TRP A 4 5.49 -12.25 -4.04
N LEU A 5 5.42 -10.93 -4.24
CA LEU A 5 4.18 -10.22 -3.93
C LEU A 5 3.04 -11.06 -4.52
N SER A 6 2.09 -11.45 -3.69
CA SER A 6 0.95 -12.20 -4.21
C SER A 6 0.26 -11.32 -5.26
N LYS A 7 -0.39 -11.92 -6.25
CA LYS A 7 -1.18 -11.14 -7.21
C LYS A 7 -2.16 -10.20 -6.48
N THR A 8 -2.71 -10.66 -5.36
CA THR A 8 -3.59 -9.89 -4.48
C THR A 8 -2.92 -8.64 -3.91
N SER A 9 -1.68 -8.75 -3.40
CA SER A 9 -0.89 -7.62 -2.90
C SER A 9 -0.64 -6.58 -3.99
N LEU A 10 -0.28 -7.03 -5.20
CA LEU A 10 -0.03 -6.12 -6.31
C LEU A 10 -1.30 -5.36 -6.71
N TYR A 11 -2.43 -6.07 -6.86
CA TYR A 11 -3.71 -5.43 -7.16
C TYR A 11 -4.14 -4.45 -6.06
N ALA A 12 -3.92 -4.79 -4.80
CA ALA A 12 -4.23 -3.92 -3.68
C ALA A 12 -3.39 -2.63 -3.73
N LEU A 13 -2.08 -2.73 -4.00
CA LEU A 13 -1.21 -1.56 -4.13
C LEU A 13 -1.63 -0.67 -5.32
N VAL A 14 -1.91 -1.27 -6.47
CA VAL A 14 -2.39 -0.53 -7.66
C VAL A 14 -3.72 0.16 -7.37
N SER A 15 -4.66 -0.53 -6.69
CA SER A 15 -5.95 0.05 -6.31
C SER A 15 -5.79 1.22 -5.33
N PHE A 16 -4.85 1.12 -4.37
CA PHE A 16 -4.52 2.22 -3.47
C PHE A 16 -4.03 3.45 -4.24
N ILE A 17 -3.05 3.27 -5.13
CA ILE A 17 -2.48 4.36 -5.94
C ILE A 17 -3.56 4.97 -6.84
N PHE A 18 -4.40 4.14 -7.48
CA PHE A 18 -5.49 4.59 -8.33
C PHE A 18 -6.53 5.43 -7.57
N LEU A 19 -7.01 4.94 -6.41
CA LEU A 19 -7.97 5.68 -5.58
C LEU A 19 -7.39 6.99 -5.06
N THR A 20 -6.10 6.99 -4.69
CA THR A 20 -5.42 8.21 -4.25
C THR A 20 -5.29 9.22 -5.39
N ALA A 21 -4.90 8.78 -6.59
CA ALA A 21 -4.81 9.65 -7.75
C ALA A 21 -6.18 10.20 -8.14
N LEU A 22 -7.22 9.38 -8.07
CA LEU A 22 -8.60 9.79 -8.35
C LEU A 22 -9.09 10.83 -7.34
N TRP A 23 -8.80 10.62 -6.05
CA TRP A 23 -9.13 11.61 -5.02
C TRP A 23 -8.38 12.93 -5.25
N LEU A 24 -7.06 12.90 -5.44
CA LEU A 24 -6.26 14.11 -5.68
C LEU A 24 -6.73 14.88 -6.94
N LEU A 25 -7.11 14.15 -7.99
CA LEU A 25 -7.63 14.76 -9.21
C LEU A 25 -8.98 15.44 -8.96
N THR A 26 -9.90 14.77 -8.26
CA THR A 26 -11.26 15.28 -8.00
C THR A 26 -11.29 16.38 -6.93
N ASP A 27 -10.31 16.39 -6.03
CA ASP A 27 -10.14 17.42 -4.99
C ASP A 27 -9.42 18.68 -5.53
N SER A 28 -8.76 18.57 -6.70
CA SER A 28 -8.02 19.69 -7.28
C SER A 28 -8.95 20.83 -7.72
N SER A 29 -8.56 22.07 -7.43
CA SER A 29 -9.25 23.28 -7.87
C SER A 29 -9.36 23.39 -9.41
N ILE A 30 -8.43 22.77 -10.16
CA ILE A 30 -8.41 22.76 -11.62
C ILE A 30 -9.67 22.06 -12.17
N LEU A 31 -10.01 20.87 -11.62
CA LEU A 31 -11.19 20.13 -12.08
C LEU A 31 -12.49 20.86 -11.70
N GLN A 32 -12.50 21.51 -10.53
CA GLN A 32 -13.64 22.31 -10.05
C GLN A 32 -13.91 23.53 -10.94
N LEU A 33 -12.89 24.09 -11.58
CA LEU A 33 -13.03 25.20 -12.54
C LEU A 33 -13.74 24.75 -13.84
N TYR A 34 -13.42 23.55 -14.33
CA TYR A 34 -14.00 23.03 -15.60
C TYR A 34 -15.40 22.44 -15.41
N VAL A 35 -15.70 21.89 -14.26
CA VAL A 35 -16.96 21.19 -13.97
C VAL A 35 -17.59 21.77 -12.71
N SER A 36 -18.03 23.02 -12.82
CA SER A 36 -18.68 23.73 -11.72
C SER A 36 -19.96 22.99 -11.27
N GLY A 37 -20.04 22.69 -9.98
CA GLY A 37 -21.28 22.26 -9.31
C GLY A 37 -21.73 20.82 -9.57
N SER A 38 -20.89 19.93 -10.12
CA SER A 38 -21.29 18.54 -10.32
C SER A 38 -21.26 17.75 -9.02
N LEU A 39 -22.42 17.48 -8.46
CA LEU A 39 -22.64 16.56 -7.32
C LEU A 39 -21.88 15.25 -7.48
N ARG A 40 -21.73 14.77 -8.73
CA ARG A 40 -21.01 13.51 -9.05
C ARG A 40 -19.51 13.60 -8.72
N ILE A 41 -18.86 14.75 -8.93
CA ILE A 41 -17.44 14.94 -8.63
C ILE A 41 -17.22 14.94 -7.12
N VAL A 42 -18.08 15.61 -6.37
CA VAL A 42 -18.06 15.64 -4.91
C VAL A 42 -18.21 14.22 -4.34
N LEU A 43 -19.21 13.49 -4.81
CA LEU A 43 -19.42 12.08 -4.43
C LEU A 43 -18.19 11.21 -4.76
N LEU A 44 -17.62 11.38 -5.95
CA LEU A 44 -16.44 10.62 -6.38
C LEU A 44 -15.21 10.95 -5.52
N SER A 45 -15.01 12.23 -5.18
CA SER A 45 -13.92 12.67 -4.31
C SER A 45 -14.03 12.04 -2.92
N PHE A 46 -15.18 12.19 -2.24
CA PHE A 46 -15.37 11.62 -0.91
C PHE A 46 -15.33 10.10 -0.90
N CYS A 47 -15.95 9.42 -1.88
CA CYS A 47 -15.90 7.96 -1.97
C CYS A 47 -14.47 7.44 -2.18
N SER A 48 -13.70 8.05 -3.10
CA SER A 48 -12.32 7.65 -3.35
C SER A 48 -11.44 7.86 -2.11
N PHE A 49 -11.60 8.98 -1.41
CA PHE A 49 -10.92 9.27 -0.15
C PHE A 49 -11.22 8.22 0.94
N MET A 50 -12.51 7.91 1.18
CA MET A 50 -12.92 6.95 2.21
C MET A 50 -12.48 5.51 1.89
N LEU A 51 -12.45 5.14 0.60
CA LEU A 51 -12.09 3.79 0.17
C LEU A 51 -10.57 3.57 0.09
N MET A 52 -9.78 4.64 -0.09
CA MET A 52 -8.33 4.59 -0.28
C MET A 52 -7.58 3.77 0.80
N PRO A 53 -7.88 3.83 2.10
CA PRO A 53 -7.14 3.05 3.11
C PRO A 53 -7.38 1.55 3.04
N ILE A 54 -8.49 1.10 2.45
CA ILE A 54 -8.87 -0.32 2.42
C ILE A 54 -7.85 -1.15 1.63
N PRO A 55 -7.51 -0.83 0.37
CA PRO A 55 -6.49 -1.60 -0.36
C PRO A 55 -5.09 -1.49 0.28
N LEU A 56 -4.74 -0.39 0.94
CA LEU A 56 -3.48 -0.29 1.68
C LEU A 56 -3.44 -1.29 2.86
N LEU A 57 -4.54 -1.41 3.61
CA LEU A 57 -4.70 -2.42 4.66
C LEU A 57 -4.62 -3.84 4.10
N VAL A 58 -5.22 -4.12 2.94
CA VAL A 58 -5.12 -5.42 2.26
C VAL A 58 -3.67 -5.71 1.88
N PHE A 59 -2.98 -4.75 1.24
CA PHE A 59 -1.59 -4.88 0.83
C PHE A 59 -0.68 -5.24 2.00
N ILE A 60 -0.75 -4.48 3.10
CA ILE A 60 0.12 -4.72 4.27
C ILE A 60 -0.26 -6.03 4.97
N ASN A 61 -1.56 -6.33 5.14
CA ASN A 61 -2.00 -7.57 5.77
C ASN A 61 -1.57 -8.83 4.99
N ASP A 62 -1.48 -8.73 3.66
CA ASP A 62 -0.98 -9.82 2.81
C ASP A 62 0.56 -9.90 2.84
N ALA A 63 1.26 -8.78 3.01
CA ALA A 63 2.71 -8.71 3.17
C ALA A 63 3.20 -9.29 4.51
N LEU A 64 2.36 -9.32 5.55
CA LEU A 64 2.68 -9.90 6.84
C LEU A 64 2.73 -11.44 6.75
N LYS A 65 3.66 -12.07 7.47
CA LYS A 65 3.75 -13.55 7.57
C LYS A 65 2.49 -14.18 8.17
N LEU A 66 1.92 -13.50 9.16
CA LEU A 66 0.67 -13.90 9.80
C LEU A 66 -0.40 -12.86 9.52
N ARG A 67 -1.41 -13.23 8.74
CA ARG A 67 -2.60 -12.41 8.53
C ARG A 67 -3.27 -12.09 9.87
N ARG A 68 -3.61 -10.80 10.05
CA ARG A 68 -4.23 -10.31 11.29
C ARG A 68 -5.72 -10.06 11.09
N ARG A 69 -6.52 -10.77 11.86
CA ARG A 69 -8.00 -10.60 11.86
C ARG A 69 -8.40 -9.16 12.19
N SER A 70 -7.64 -8.48 13.06
CA SER A 70 -7.90 -7.07 13.40
C SER A 70 -7.80 -6.12 12.19
N LEU A 71 -6.83 -6.33 11.30
CA LEU A 71 -6.72 -5.53 10.08
C LEU A 71 -7.87 -5.82 9.10
N THR A 72 -8.30 -7.09 9.01
CA THR A 72 -9.47 -7.47 8.21
C THR A 72 -10.75 -6.86 8.77
N LEU A 73 -10.94 -6.87 10.10
CA LEU A 73 -12.07 -6.20 10.74
C LEU A 73 -12.08 -4.70 10.39
N LEU A 74 -10.91 -4.06 10.44
CA LEU A 74 -10.78 -2.63 10.16
C LEU A 74 -11.13 -2.30 8.69
N GLN A 75 -10.80 -3.19 7.74
CA GLN A 75 -11.24 -3.07 6.34
C GLN A 75 -12.76 -3.05 6.22
N HIS A 76 -13.45 -3.95 6.93
CA HIS A 76 -14.92 -3.99 6.94
C HIS A 76 -15.54 -2.77 7.63
N LEU A 77 -14.91 -2.26 8.69
CA LEU A 77 -15.35 -1.04 9.36
C LEU A 77 -15.23 0.19 8.44
N LEU A 78 -14.12 0.33 7.71
CA LEU A 78 -13.92 1.40 6.73
C LEU A 78 -14.95 1.30 5.59
N LEU A 79 -15.18 0.09 5.07
CA LEU A 79 -16.20 -0.14 4.04
C LEU A 79 -17.60 0.20 4.55
N GLY A 80 -17.94 -0.28 5.76
CA GLY A 80 -19.22 0.03 6.41
C GLY A 80 -19.40 1.53 6.64
N ASN A 81 -18.35 2.24 7.09
CA ASN A 81 -18.35 3.70 7.23
C ASN A 81 -18.68 4.39 5.89
N THR A 82 -18.04 3.97 4.79
CA THR A 82 -18.30 4.55 3.48
C THR A 82 -19.76 4.33 3.05
N ILE A 83 -20.29 3.11 3.23
CA ILE A 83 -21.67 2.79 2.87
C ILE A 83 -22.66 3.63 3.70
N VAL A 84 -22.46 3.70 5.03
CA VAL A 84 -23.33 4.46 5.92
C VAL A 84 -23.33 5.93 5.58
N GLN A 85 -22.16 6.53 5.33
CA GLN A 85 -22.06 7.94 4.96
C GLN A 85 -22.72 8.24 3.60
N CYS A 86 -22.58 7.35 2.63
CA CYS A 86 -23.28 7.50 1.35
C CYS A 86 -24.81 7.43 1.53
N ILE A 87 -25.32 6.56 2.39
CA ILE A 87 -26.76 6.45 2.69
C ILE A 87 -27.26 7.71 3.38
N LEU A 88 -26.56 8.19 4.41
CA LEU A 88 -26.94 9.39 5.17
C LEU A 88 -26.93 10.65 4.29
N TYR A 89 -25.94 10.76 3.40
CA TYR A 89 -25.87 11.84 2.44
C TYR A 89 -27.04 11.79 1.44
N GLN A 90 -27.33 10.60 0.89
CA GLN A 90 -28.43 10.42 -0.06
C GLN A 90 -29.82 10.64 0.56
N ALA A 91 -29.96 10.35 1.85
CA ALA A 91 -31.15 10.63 2.63
C ALA A 91 -31.31 12.12 2.99
N GLY A 92 -30.32 12.98 2.72
CA GLY A 92 -30.31 14.40 3.07
C GLY A 92 -30.22 14.66 4.58
N ILE A 93 -29.71 13.69 5.35
CA ILE A 93 -29.61 13.79 6.83
C ILE A 93 -28.35 14.52 7.23
N LEU A 94 -27.20 14.19 6.63
CA LEU A 94 -25.87 14.76 6.93
C LEU A 94 -25.06 14.95 5.66
N ASP A 95 -24.32 16.06 5.60
CA ASP A 95 -23.33 16.29 4.55
C ASP A 95 -22.02 15.54 4.81
N PHE A 96 -21.28 15.17 3.74
CA PHE A 96 -19.97 14.50 3.87
C PHE A 96 -19.00 15.27 4.76
N VAL A 97 -18.98 16.60 4.65
CA VAL A 97 -18.11 17.47 5.46
C VAL A 97 -18.38 17.31 6.96
N GLN A 98 -19.64 17.16 7.34
CA GLN A 98 -20.03 16.94 8.74
C GLN A 98 -19.59 15.58 9.27
N MET A 99 -19.52 14.56 8.38
CA MET A 99 -19.12 13.20 8.73
C MET A 99 -17.59 12.97 8.63
N LEU A 100 -16.85 13.92 8.06
CA LEU A 100 -15.41 13.83 7.82
C LEU A 100 -14.58 13.57 9.09
N PRO A 101 -14.84 14.21 10.25
CA PRO A 101 -14.09 13.96 11.48
C PRO A 101 -14.13 12.49 11.92
N PHE A 102 -15.26 11.81 11.72
CA PHE A 102 -15.39 10.40 12.04
C PHE A 102 -14.54 9.52 11.10
N THR A 103 -14.53 9.86 9.81
CA THR A 103 -13.65 9.18 8.84
C THR A 103 -12.18 9.37 9.18
N HIS A 104 -11.76 10.59 9.52
CA HIS A 104 -10.40 10.89 9.92
C HIS A 104 -9.98 10.12 11.18
N LEU A 105 -10.86 10.03 12.18
CA LEU A 105 -10.61 9.22 13.37
C LEU A 105 -10.39 7.74 13.01
N LEU A 106 -11.22 7.17 12.14
CA LEU A 106 -11.11 5.79 11.71
C LEU A 106 -9.82 5.55 10.90
N MET A 107 -9.40 6.52 10.08
CA MET A 107 -8.11 6.49 9.38
C MET A 107 -6.93 6.51 10.35
N MET A 108 -6.95 7.37 11.38
CA MET A 108 -5.91 7.43 12.41
C MET A 108 -5.78 6.11 13.17
N VAL A 109 -6.92 5.50 13.55
CA VAL A 109 -6.95 4.16 14.15
C VAL A 109 -6.34 3.12 13.22
N SER A 110 -6.62 3.23 11.90
CA SER A 110 -6.06 2.35 10.89
C SER A 110 -4.53 2.48 10.77
N ILE A 111 -4.02 3.70 10.74
CA ILE A 111 -2.58 3.99 10.72
C ILE A 111 -1.90 3.42 11.97
N ALA A 112 -2.46 3.66 13.15
CA ALA A 112 -1.92 3.15 14.41
C ALA A 112 -1.92 1.61 14.46
N ALA A 113 -3.00 0.96 14.01
CA ALA A 113 -3.10 -0.49 13.95
C ALA A 113 -2.09 -1.11 12.97
N LEU A 114 -1.88 -0.47 11.81
CA LEU A 114 -0.88 -0.90 10.82
C LEU A 114 0.55 -0.75 11.37
N LEU A 115 0.89 0.39 11.96
CA LEU A 115 2.20 0.59 12.59
C LEU A 115 2.45 -0.45 13.68
N PHE A 116 1.48 -0.67 14.55
CA PHE A 116 1.59 -1.70 15.60
C PHE A 116 1.80 -3.10 15.02
N ALA A 117 1.04 -3.46 13.98
CA ALA A 117 1.18 -4.75 13.31
C ALA A 117 2.57 -4.94 12.68
N LEU A 118 3.08 -3.91 11.98
CA LEU A 118 4.40 -3.92 11.34
C LEU A 118 5.55 -3.94 12.36
N ILE A 119 5.48 -3.14 13.43
CA ILE A 119 6.47 -3.15 14.50
C ILE A 119 6.54 -4.53 15.16
N ARG A 120 5.39 -5.14 15.44
CA ARG A 120 5.33 -6.50 16.00
C ARG A 120 5.91 -7.53 15.04
N GLU A 121 5.67 -7.39 13.73
CA GLU A 121 6.22 -8.28 12.71
C GLU A 121 7.76 -8.20 12.68
N VAL A 122 8.31 -6.98 12.67
CA VAL A 122 9.77 -6.76 12.69
C VAL A 122 10.40 -7.33 13.95
N ARG A 123 9.77 -7.16 15.12
CA ARG A 123 10.28 -7.71 16.39
C ARG A 123 10.30 -9.24 16.41
N LEU A 124 9.28 -9.87 15.83
CA LEU A 124 9.13 -11.33 15.86
C LEU A 124 10.03 -12.04 14.83
N TYR A 125 10.11 -11.51 13.61
CA TYR A 125 10.72 -12.20 12.47
C TYR A 125 12.05 -11.62 12.03
N LYS A 126 12.38 -10.39 12.42
CA LYS A 126 13.66 -9.69 12.14
C LYS A 126 14.11 -9.77 10.67
N THR A 127 13.17 -9.79 9.73
CA THR A 127 13.48 -9.83 8.30
C THR A 127 13.71 -8.43 7.76
N ASP A 128 14.70 -8.27 6.87
CA ASP A 128 14.98 -7.00 6.20
C ASP A 128 13.75 -6.48 5.43
N TYR A 129 12.99 -7.37 4.85
CA TYR A 129 11.75 -7.03 4.15
C TYR A 129 10.71 -6.37 5.05
N SER A 130 10.42 -6.95 6.22
CA SER A 130 9.47 -6.35 7.17
C SER A 130 9.94 -4.99 7.67
N ARG A 131 11.26 -4.84 7.85
CA ARG A 131 11.87 -3.57 8.25
C ARG A 131 11.71 -2.50 7.17
N ASN A 132 11.93 -2.87 5.93
CA ASN A 132 11.81 -1.97 4.79
C ASN A 132 10.36 -1.51 4.56
N ILE A 133 9.39 -2.42 4.67
CA ILE A 133 7.97 -2.05 4.62
C ILE A 133 7.60 -1.14 5.79
N LEU A 134 8.07 -1.43 7.00
CA LEU A 134 7.83 -0.58 8.16
C LEU A 134 8.36 0.84 7.94
N LEU A 135 9.58 0.98 7.40
CA LEU A 135 10.17 2.29 7.11
C LEU A 135 9.36 3.06 6.07
N ALA A 136 9.00 2.41 4.95
CA ALA A 136 8.20 3.05 3.91
C ALA A 136 6.84 3.49 4.46
N PHE A 137 6.15 2.61 5.21
CA PHE A 137 4.85 2.94 5.78
C PHE A 137 4.95 3.99 6.90
N PHE A 138 6.03 3.99 7.69
CA PHE A 138 6.24 5.00 8.73
C PHE A 138 6.34 6.41 8.13
N ILE A 139 7.03 6.56 7.00
CA ILE A 139 7.11 7.84 6.28
C ILE A 139 5.72 8.26 5.81
N LEU A 140 4.97 7.37 5.14
CA LEU A 140 3.60 7.67 4.71
C LEU A 140 2.71 8.06 5.91
N ALA A 141 2.77 7.32 7.00
CA ALA A 141 2.00 7.58 8.21
C ALA A 141 2.35 8.94 8.84
N LEU A 142 3.65 9.29 8.91
CA LEU A 142 4.11 10.57 9.42
C LEU A 142 3.56 11.73 8.59
N PHE A 143 3.74 11.69 7.28
CA PHE A 143 3.26 12.75 6.39
C PHE A 143 1.73 12.82 6.34
N SER A 144 1.02 11.69 6.40
CA SER A 144 -0.44 11.66 6.49
C SER A 144 -0.94 12.30 7.79
N THR A 145 -0.25 12.05 8.91
CA THR A 145 -0.58 12.68 10.20
C THR A 145 -0.33 14.19 10.17
N VAL A 146 0.77 14.62 9.55
CA VAL A 146 1.08 16.05 9.37
C VAL A 146 0.02 16.71 8.48
N ALA A 147 -0.35 16.11 7.36
CA ALA A 147 -1.39 16.60 6.47
C ALA A 147 -2.74 16.74 7.19
N LEU A 148 -3.13 15.72 7.98
CA LEU A 148 -4.36 15.78 8.77
C LEU A 148 -4.33 16.85 9.85
N THR A 149 -3.19 17.03 10.52
CA THR A 149 -3.01 18.08 11.52
C THR A 149 -3.11 19.47 10.88
N ALA A 150 -2.45 19.66 9.72
CA ALA A 150 -2.52 20.89 8.95
C ALA A 150 -3.96 21.21 8.51
N PHE A 151 -4.73 20.20 8.06
CA PHE A 151 -6.15 20.37 7.72
C PHE A 151 -6.98 20.96 8.85
N TYR A 152 -6.75 20.54 10.10
CA TYR A 152 -7.52 21.05 11.25
C TYR A 152 -7.00 22.38 11.79
N LEU A 153 -5.70 22.68 11.66
CA LEU A 153 -5.10 23.92 12.14
C LEU A 153 -5.22 25.07 11.14
N HIS A 154 -5.08 24.77 9.85
CA HIS A 154 -5.05 25.74 8.75
C HIS A 154 -5.88 25.25 7.55
N PRO A 155 -7.22 25.24 7.65
CA PRO A 155 -8.08 24.62 6.62
C PRO A 155 -8.07 25.34 5.26
N MET A 156 -7.41 26.50 5.15
CA MET A 156 -7.28 27.29 3.90
C MET A 156 -5.97 27.04 3.17
N ASP A 157 -5.03 26.29 3.75
CA ASP A 157 -3.72 26.03 3.17
C ASP A 157 -3.73 24.70 2.36
N ASP A 158 -2.73 24.54 1.48
CA ASP A 158 -2.54 23.34 0.65
C ASP A 158 -2.03 22.14 1.49
N TYR A 159 -2.77 21.70 2.50
CA TYR A 159 -2.43 20.57 3.38
C TYR A 159 -2.18 19.27 2.59
N ASN A 160 -2.76 19.12 1.41
CA ASN A 160 -2.60 17.95 0.55
C ASN A 160 -1.16 17.75 0.09
N ILE A 161 -0.34 18.81 0.04
CA ILE A 161 1.06 18.72 -0.40
C ILE A 161 1.87 17.80 0.51
N PHE A 162 1.63 17.83 1.82
CA PHE A 162 2.30 16.95 2.76
C PHE A 162 1.97 15.48 2.47
N PHE A 163 0.70 15.17 2.23
CA PHE A 163 0.28 13.82 1.90
C PHE A 163 0.89 13.35 0.57
N ILE A 164 0.92 14.20 -0.46
CA ILE A 164 1.52 13.89 -1.78
C ILE A 164 3.00 13.58 -1.63
N VAL A 165 3.75 14.39 -0.88
CA VAL A 165 5.18 14.15 -0.63
C VAL A 165 5.39 12.81 0.08
N GLY A 166 4.62 12.53 1.13
CA GLY A 166 4.68 11.25 1.83
C GLY A 166 4.35 10.06 0.94
N LEU A 167 3.36 10.18 0.08
CA LEU A 167 2.98 9.15 -0.90
C LEU A 167 4.08 8.89 -1.92
N LEU A 168 4.69 9.95 -2.48
CA LEU A 168 5.79 9.82 -3.44
C LEU A 168 6.99 9.11 -2.80
N LEU A 169 7.38 9.52 -1.59
CA LEU A 169 8.45 8.87 -0.84
C LEU A 169 8.14 7.39 -0.56
N PHE A 170 6.91 7.08 -0.17
CA PHE A 170 6.45 5.71 0.05
C PHE A 170 6.59 4.85 -1.22
N ILE A 171 6.10 5.35 -2.36
CA ILE A 171 6.18 4.65 -3.65
C ILE A 171 7.64 4.44 -4.08
N VAL A 172 8.48 5.48 -3.98
CA VAL A 172 9.91 5.40 -4.32
C VAL A 172 10.60 4.36 -3.44
N MET A 173 10.38 4.38 -2.14
CA MET A 173 10.99 3.39 -1.22
C MET A 173 10.54 1.97 -1.54
N LEU A 174 9.24 1.74 -1.74
CA LEU A 174 8.74 0.41 -2.12
C LEU A 174 9.34 -0.07 -3.44
N SER A 175 9.46 0.82 -4.42
CA SER A 175 10.09 0.51 -5.72
C SER A 175 11.56 0.14 -5.56
N CYS A 176 12.33 0.94 -4.84
CA CYS A 176 13.75 0.66 -4.57
C CYS A 176 13.95 -0.69 -3.87
N PHE A 177 13.13 -0.99 -2.86
CA PHE A 177 13.22 -2.27 -2.15
C PHE A 177 12.82 -3.45 -3.03
N SER A 178 11.82 -3.26 -3.90
CA SER A 178 11.38 -4.29 -4.85
C SER A 178 12.46 -4.57 -5.90
N PHE A 179 13.08 -3.54 -6.48
CA PHE A 179 14.17 -3.66 -7.44
C PHE A 179 15.39 -4.33 -6.81
N HIS A 180 15.80 -3.90 -5.63
CA HIS A 180 16.94 -4.52 -4.92
C HIS A 180 16.71 -6.01 -4.68
N LYS A 181 15.49 -6.38 -4.32
CA LYS A 181 15.12 -7.78 -4.12
C LYS A 181 15.14 -8.60 -5.42
N VAL A 182 14.59 -8.06 -6.51
CA VAL A 182 14.63 -8.72 -7.83
C VAL A 182 16.08 -8.92 -8.26
N TYR A 183 16.94 -7.95 -8.04
CA TYR A 183 18.37 -8.04 -8.33
C TYR A 183 19.05 -9.19 -7.56
N LEU A 184 18.81 -9.28 -6.24
CA LEU A 184 19.37 -10.36 -5.42
C LEU A 184 18.88 -11.75 -5.88
N LEU A 185 17.60 -11.89 -6.22
CA LEU A 185 17.02 -13.13 -6.72
C LEU A 185 17.61 -13.52 -8.08
N SER A 186 17.89 -12.56 -8.96
CA SER A 186 18.54 -12.79 -10.24
C SER A 186 19.95 -13.35 -10.04
N GLN A 187 20.74 -12.74 -9.13
CA GLN A 187 22.08 -13.24 -8.80
C GLN A 187 22.05 -14.66 -8.22
N GLU A 188 21.11 -14.95 -7.33
CA GLU A 188 20.92 -16.29 -6.77
C GLU A 188 20.61 -17.33 -7.84
N GLN A 189 19.74 -16.98 -8.80
CA GLN A 189 19.42 -17.85 -9.94
C GLN A 189 20.63 -18.10 -10.85
N GLU A 190 21.42 -17.07 -11.15
CA GLU A 190 22.66 -17.21 -11.93
C GLU A 190 23.66 -18.15 -11.24
N GLN A 191 23.86 -18.00 -9.92
CA GLN A 191 24.71 -18.90 -9.16
C GLN A 191 24.21 -20.34 -9.18
N ILE A 192 22.90 -20.57 -9.01
CA ILE A 192 22.31 -21.90 -9.07
C ILE A 192 22.51 -22.52 -10.47
N GLN A 193 22.34 -21.74 -11.54
CA GLN A 193 22.59 -22.20 -12.89
C GLN A 193 24.07 -22.54 -13.12
N PHE A 194 24.98 -21.71 -12.63
CA PHE A 194 26.40 -21.95 -12.69
C PHE A 194 26.81 -23.25 -11.95
N TYR A 195 26.32 -23.44 -10.73
CA TYR A 195 26.56 -24.69 -9.98
C TYR A 195 25.95 -25.90 -10.65
N ARG A 196 24.80 -25.80 -11.28
CA ARG A 196 24.21 -26.87 -12.09
C ARG A 196 25.08 -27.20 -13.29
N GLN A 197 25.60 -26.20 -13.99
CA GLN A 197 26.50 -26.45 -15.12
C GLN A 197 27.77 -27.17 -14.65
N LEU A 198 28.37 -26.73 -13.53
CA LEU A 198 29.56 -27.44 -12.98
C LEU A 198 29.24 -28.85 -12.51
N ALA A 199 28.06 -29.10 -11.96
CA ALA A 199 27.66 -30.42 -11.45
C ALA A 199 27.37 -31.43 -12.59
N TYR A 200 26.88 -30.96 -13.74
CA TYR A 200 26.41 -31.85 -14.83
C TYR A 200 27.25 -31.79 -16.10
N THR A 201 28.18 -30.84 -16.19
CA THR A 201 29.04 -30.69 -17.39
C THR A 201 30.51 -30.79 -16.97
N ASP A 202 31.29 -31.58 -17.70
CA ASP A 202 32.74 -31.65 -17.53
C ASP A 202 33.37 -30.33 -18.00
N THR A 203 34.17 -29.72 -17.15
CA THR A 203 34.78 -28.41 -17.42
C THR A 203 35.77 -28.40 -18.54
N MET A 204 36.40 -29.56 -18.84
CA MET A 204 37.43 -29.72 -19.87
C MET A 204 36.83 -30.05 -21.24
N THR A 205 35.90 -31.02 -21.27
CA THR A 205 35.33 -31.54 -22.54
C THR A 205 34.01 -30.89 -22.89
N LYS A 206 33.38 -30.12 -21.96
CA LYS A 206 32.02 -29.60 -22.07
C LYS A 206 30.95 -30.65 -22.40
N ALA A 207 31.26 -31.92 -22.27
CA ALA A 207 30.31 -33.00 -22.34
C ALA A 207 29.55 -33.19 -21.04
N ARG A 208 28.41 -33.87 -21.10
CA ARG A 208 27.69 -34.25 -19.87
C ARG A 208 28.53 -35.26 -19.08
N ASN A 209 28.72 -34.98 -17.77
CA ASN A 209 29.43 -35.88 -16.90
C ASN A 209 28.55 -37.06 -16.45
N ARG A 210 29.17 -38.06 -15.76
CA ARG A 210 28.48 -39.26 -15.30
C ARG A 210 27.25 -38.99 -14.46
N SER A 211 27.27 -37.98 -13.58
CA SER A 211 26.15 -37.59 -12.73
C SER A 211 24.93 -37.11 -13.52
N ALA A 212 25.13 -36.57 -14.72
CA ALA A 212 24.04 -36.15 -15.60
C ALA A 212 23.28 -37.34 -16.25
N TYR A 213 23.87 -38.52 -16.27
CA TYR A 213 23.27 -39.77 -16.81
C TYR A 213 22.59 -40.60 -15.71
N GLU A 214 23.04 -40.50 -14.46
CA GLU A 214 22.51 -41.30 -13.34
C GLU A 214 21.17 -40.73 -12.79
N GLN A 215 20.75 -39.51 -13.17
CA GLN A 215 19.50 -38.87 -12.75
C GLN A 215 18.31 -39.06 -13.73
N ARG A 216 18.40 -40.03 -14.66
CA ARG A 216 17.26 -40.44 -15.49
C ARG A 216 16.61 -41.68 -14.89
#